data_fb13da9b0335044fc3163a39812492a5
#
_entry.id   fb13da9b0335044fc3163a39812492a5
#
_cell.length_a   1.000
_cell.length_b   1.000
_cell.length_c   1.000
_cell.angle_alpha   90.00
_cell.angle_beta   90.00
_cell.angle_gamma   90.00
#
_symmetry.space_group_name_H-M   'P 1'
#
loop_
_entity.id
_entity.type
_entity.pdbx_description
1 polymer ?
#
loop_
_entity_poly.entity_id
_entity_poly.type
_entity_poly.pdbx_seq_one_letter_code
_entity_poly.pdbx_strand_id
1 'polypeptide(L)'
;MLYICNAISLGMLPAGSVSANLRITEIAAPAAYLADAEDFHGAAKSAVGHADTAALFSTLLRRPVEVARVTLQFSPDDEYLVGQLSGPRLPEGATTLPAGASIRWLAVTFEAGV
;
A
#
# COMPACT_ATOMS: atom_id res chain seq x y z
N MET A 1 -0.40 -13.03 -3.34
CA MET A 1 -0.38 -12.31 -2.03
C MET A 1 -0.90 -10.90 -2.22
N LEU A 2 -1.54 -10.37 -1.21
CA LEU A 2 -2.02 -8.99 -1.17
C LEU A 2 -1.27 -8.26 -0.05
N TYR A 3 -0.70 -7.11 -0.39
CA TYR A 3 0.05 -6.29 0.57
C TYR A 3 -0.56 -4.90 0.71
N ILE A 4 -0.51 -4.36 1.92
CA ILE A 4 -0.85 -2.96 2.21
C ILE A 4 0.46 -2.22 2.39
N CYS A 5 0.69 -1.19 1.57
CA CYS A 5 1.94 -0.44 1.53
C CYS A 5 1.69 1.04 1.71
N ASN A 6 2.69 1.76 2.20
CA ASN A 6 2.65 3.22 2.28
C ASN A 6 3.51 3.92 1.23
N ALA A 7 4.25 3.17 0.44
CA ALA A 7 5.07 3.72 -0.64
C ALA A 7 5.48 2.63 -1.62
N ILE A 8 5.83 3.04 -2.82
CA ILE A 8 6.49 2.21 -3.84
C ILE A 8 7.87 2.80 -4.06
N SER A 9 8.88 1.95 -4.20
CA SER A 9 10.24 2.39 -4.50
C SER A 9 10.84 1.56 -5.62
N LEU A 10 11.85 2.12 -6.29
CA LEU A 10 12.59 1.41 -7.32
C LEU A 10 13.34 0.19 -6.77
N GLY A 11 13.65 0.20 -5.47
CA GLY A 11 14.26 -0.96 -4.80
C GLY A 11 13.38 -2.20 -4.77
N MET A 12 12.07 -2.07 -5.05
CA MET A 12 11.16 -3.20 -5.14
C MET A 12 11.25 -3.93 -6.49
N LEU A 13 11.93 -3.35 -7.48
CA LEU A 13 12.13 -4.01 -8.77
C LEU A 13 13.10 -5.19 -8.59
N PRO A 14 12.81 -6.34 -9.24
CA PRO A 14 13.75 -7.47 -9.21
C PRO A 14 15.10 -7.10 -9.76
N ALA A 15 16.15 -7.66 -9.16
CA ALA A 15 17.53 -7.42 -9.60
C ALA A 15 17.73 -7.89 -11.06
N GLY A 16 18.45 -7.09 -11.85
CA GLY A 16 18.72 -7.40 -13.25
C GLY A 16 17.57 -7.06 -14.19
N SER A 17 16.50 -6.44 -13.71
CA SER A 17 15.39 -6.00 -14.56
C SER A 17 15.84 -4.90 -15.51
N VAL A 18 15.52 -5.03 -16.79
CA VAL A 18 15.81 -4.03 -17.82
C VAL A 18 14.57 -3.25 -18.23
N SER A 19 13.40 -3.85 -18.06
CA SER A 19 12.13 -3.17 -18.22
C SER A 19 11.07 -3.84 -17.34
N ALA A 20 10.09 -3.06 -16.92
CA ALA A 20 8.99 -3.54 -16.11
C ALA A 20 7.77 -2.63 -16.31
N ASN A 21 6.58 -3.20 -16.20
CA ASN A 21 5.34 -2.46 -16.27
C ASN A 21 4.60 -2.57 -14.95
N LEU A 22 4.10 -1.44 -14.47
CA LEU A 22 3.17 -1.38 -13.35
C LEU A 22 1.79 -0.99 -13.89
N ARG A 23 0.78 -1.73 -13.49
CA ARG A 23 -0.60 -1.31 -13.70
C ARG A 23 -1.07 -0.64 -12.41
N ILE A 24 -1.45 0.61 -12.52
CA ILE A 24 -1.85 1.42 -11.38
C ILE A 24 -3.27 1.90 -11.59
N THR A 25 -4.14 1.59 -10.63
CA THR A 25 -5.54 2.01 -10.65
C THR A 25 -5.85 2.79 -9.38
N GLU A 26 -6.39 3.99 -9.51
CA GLU A 26 -6.79 4.78 -8.33
C GLU A 26 -8.08 4.23 -7.74
N ILE A 27 -8.10 4.09 -6.41
CA ILE A 27 -9.19 3.46 -5.68
C ILE A 27 -9.89 4.52 -4.82
N ALA A 28 -11.20 4.71 -5.07
CA ALA A 28 -12.00 5.69 -4.33
C ALA A 28 -12.48 5.15 -2.98
N ALA A 29 -12.73 3.84 -2.88
CA ALA A 29 -13.24 3.19 -1.67
C ALA A 29 -12.29 2.10 -1.21
N PRO A 30 -11.18 2.45 -0.52
CA PRO A 30 -10.12 1.50 -0.22
C PRO A 30 -10.54 0.37 0.72
N ALA A 31 -11.42 0.63 1.69
CA ALA A 31 -11.88 -0.41 2.60
C ALA A 31 -12.69 -1.49 1.87
N ALA A 32 -13.58 -1.09 0.98
CA ALA A 32 -14.37 -2.03 0.17
C ALA A 32 -13.50 -2.78 -0.83
N TYR A 33 -12.56 -2.08 -1.47
CA TYR A 33 -11.61 -2.69 -2.37
C TYR A 33 -10.77 -3.77 -1.66
N LEU A 34 -10.28 -3.46 -0.47
CA LEU A 34 -9.47 -4.39 0.32
C LEU A 34 -10.25 -5.66 0.66
N ALA A 35 -11.52 -5.52 1.07
CA ALA A 35 -12.36 -6.67 1.38
C ALA A 35 -12.56 -7.57 0.15
N ASP A 36 -12.83 -6.99 -1.00
CA ASP A 36 -12.99 -7.74 -2.25
C ASP A 36 -11.70 -8.42 -2.68
N ALA A 37 -10.57 -7.71 -2.57
CA ALA A 37 -9.26 -8.26 -2.92
C ALA A 37 -8.85 -9.42 -1.99
N GLU A 38 -9.23 -9.36 -0.72
CA GLU A 38 -8.97 -10.43 0.22
C GLU A 38 -9.78 -11.69 -0.07
N ASP A 39 -10.97 -11.55 -0.64
CA ASP A 39 -11.76 -12.70 -1.09
C ASP A 39 -11.04 -13.46 -2.20
N PHE A 40 -10.23 -12.77 -2.99
CA PHE A 40 -9.46 -13.38 -4.08
C PHE A 40 -8.08 -13.86 -3.65
N HIS A 41 -7.35 -13.03 -2.88
CA HIS A 41 -5.95 -13.26 -2.53
C HIS A 41 -5.75 -13.88 -1.15
N GLY A 42 -6.77 -13.88 -0.29
CA GLY A 42 -6.63 -14.15 1.13
C GLY A 42 -6.27 -12.90 1.93
N ALA A 43 -6.02 -13.06 3.22
CA ALA A 43 -5.77 -11.96 4.12
C ALA A 43 -4.58 -11.11 3.68
N ALA A 44 -4.77 -9.79 3.66
CA ALA A 44 -3.71 -8.85 3.33
C ALA A 44 -2.62 -8.83 4.40
N LYS A 45 -1.39 -8.67 3.95
CA LYS A 45 -0.22 -8.50 4.83
C LYS A 45 0.21 -7.04 4.82
N SER A 46 0.56 -6.52 5.99
CA SER A 46 1.09 -5.16 6.09
C SER A 46 2.56 -5.11 5.71
N ALA A 47 2.90 -4.08 4.94
CA ALA A 47 4.27 -3.65 4.69
C ALA A 47 4.42 -2.16 5.02
N VAL A 48 3.64 -1.69 5.99
CA VAL A 48 3.67 -0.30 6.46
C VAL A 48 4.70 -0.19 7.57
N GLY A 49 5.79 0.52 7.31
CA GLY A 49 6.96 0.54 8.17
C GLY A 49 6.95 1.57 9.31
N HIS A 50 5.90 2.36 9.43
CA HIS A 50 5.80 3.41 10.45
C HIS A 50 4.53 3.26 11.27
N ALA A 51 4.67 3.38 12.60
CA ALA A 51 3.56 3.19 13.54
C ALA A 51 2.42 4.20 13.30
N ASP A 52 2.75 5.46 13.07
CA ASP A 52 1.75 6.50 12.85
C ASP A 52 0.95 6.26 11.56
N THR A 53 1.64 5.86 10.50
CA THR A 53 0.99 5.53 9.23
C THR A 53 0.12 4.29 9.36
N ALA A 54 0.58 3.26 10.07
CA ALA A 54 -0.20 2.05 10.31
C ALA A 54 -1.46 2.36 11.11
N ALA A 55 -1.39 3.22 12.12
CA ALA A 55 -2.55 3.64 12.91
C ALA A 55 -3.56 4.40 12.05
N LEU A 56 -3.10 5.31 11.20
CA LEU A 56 -3.96 6.03 10.27
C LEU A 56 -4.64 5.08 9.28
N PHE A 57 -3.88 4.16 8.69
CA PHE A 57 -4.41 3.19 7.74
C PHE A 57 -5.43 2.26 8.39
N SER A 58 -5.20 1.88 9.66
CA SER A 58 -6.16 1.06 10.41
C SER A 58 -7.53 1.74 10.50
N THR A 59 -7.54 3.06 10.74
CA THR A 59 -8.78 3.83 10.79
C THR A 59 -9.42 3.92 9.40
N LEU A 60 -8.65 4.26 8.38
CA LEU A 60 -9.16 4.48 7.03
C LEU A 60 -9.63 3.18 6.35
N LEU A 61 -8.95 2.08 6.62
CA LEU A 61 -9.30 0.77 6.07
C LEU A 61 -10.27 -0.01 6.95
N ARG A 62 -10.60 0.51 8.13
CA ARG A 62 -11.54 -0.07 9.09
C ARG A 62 -11.16 -1.48 9.54
N ARG A 63 -9.86 -1.69 9.74
CA ARG A 63 -9.31 -2.97 10.19
C ARG A 63 -7.91 -2.75 10.73
N PRO A 64 -7.39 -3.66 11.57
CA PRO A 64 -6.02 -3.54 12.05
C PRO A 64 -5.01 -3.60 10.90
N VAL A 65 -4.10 -2.64 10.88
CA VAL A 65 -2.91 -2.64 10.01
C VAL A 65 -1.71 -2.57 10.94
N GLU A 66 -0.91 -3.61 10.95
CA GLU A 66 0.24 -3.71 11.84
C GLU A 66 1.46 -3.02 11.25
N VAL A 67 2.35 -2.56 12.11
CA VAL A 67 3.66 -2.07 11.66
C VAL A 67 4.49 -3.27 11.21
N ALA A 68 5.00 -3.21 9.99
CA ALA A 68 5.85 -4.25 9.45
C ALA A 68 6.94 -3.63 8.56
N ARG A 69 8.15 -3.62 9.07
CA ARG A 69 9.32 -3.12 8.34
C ARG A 69 9.92 -4.24 7.51
N VAL A 70 9.29 -4.50 6.38
CA VAL A 70 9.72 -5.54 5.46
C VAL A 70 10.12 -4.91 4.13
N THR A 71 11.09 -5.54 3.46
CA THR A 71 11.45 -5.17 2.10
C THR A 71 10.69 -6.07 1.14
N LEU A 72 9.81 -5.48 0.35
CA LEU A 72 9.07 -6.21 -0.67
C LEU A 72 9.80 -6.14 -1.99
N GLN A 73 9.66 -7.19 -2.79
CA GLN A 73 9.97 -7.17 -4.22
C GLN A 73 8.68 -7.34 -5.00
N PHE A 74 8.55 -6.63 -6.11
CA PHE A 74 7.42 -6.82 -6.99
C PHE A 74 7.41 -8.24 -7.55
N SER A 75 6.24 -8.84 -7.56
CA SER A 75 5.98 -10.14 -8.18
C SER A 75 4.71 -10.08 -9.00
N PRO A 76 4.67 -10.74 -10.18
CA PRO A 76 3.47 -10.77 -11.01
C PRO A 76 2.26 -11.42 -10.34
N ASP A 77 2.49 -12.24 -9.32
CA ASP A 77 1.42 -12.95 -8.61
C ASP A 77 0.85 -12.14 -7.45
N ASP A 78 1.46 -11.01 -7.13
CA ASP A 78 1.09 -10.20 -5.98
C ASP A 78 0.34 -8.95 -6.38
N GLU A 79 -0.50 -8.45 -5.47
CA GLU A 79 -1.19 -7.19 -5.61
C GLU A 79 -0.84 -6.31 -4.42
N TYR A 80 -0.75 -5.00 -4.67
CA TYR A 80 -0.32 -4.02 -3.68
C TYR A 80 -1.37 -2.92 -3.58
N LEU A 81 -1.96 -2.74 -2.39
CA LEU A 81 -2.78 -1.58 -2.09
C LEU A 81 -1.89 -0.54 -1.43
N VAL A 82 -1.67 0.56 -2.12
CA VAL A 82 -0.75 1.61 -1.69
C VAL A 82 -1.53 2.83 -1.27
N GLY A 83 -1.34 3.26 -0.02
CA GLY A 83 -1.84 4.54 0.47
C GLY A 83 -0.72 5.55 0.43
N GLN A 84 -0.79 6.51 -0.51
CA GLN A 84 0.23 7.52 -0.66
C GLN A 84 -0.20 8.81 0.01
N LEU A 85 0.50 9.18 1.08
CA LEU A 85 0.28 10.40 1.82
C LEU A 85 1.00 11.57 1.16
N SER A 86 0.34 12.72 1.16
CA SER A 86 0.90 13.99 0.70
C SER A 86 0.53 15.09 1.66
N GLY A 87 1.39 16.10 1.80
CA GLY A 87 1.15 17.25 2.66
C GLY A 87 1.95 17.20 3.95
N PRO A 88 1.47 17.82 5.03
CA PRO A 88 2.19 17.89 6.29
C PRO A 88 2.47 16.51 6.87
N ARG A 89 3.58 16.44 7.62
CA ARG A 89 3.93 15.24 8.36
C ARG A 89 2.83 14.87 9.34
N LEU A 90 2.55 13.56 9.49
CA LEU A 90 1.58 13.09 10.48
C LEU A 90 2.04 13.40 11.89
N PRO A 91 1.17 14.02 12.72
CA PRO A 91 1.44 14.13 14.15
C PRO A 91 1.52 12.75 14.79
N GLU A 92 2.30 12.64 15.86
CA GLU A 92 2.37 11.41 16.64
C GLU A 92 0.97 11.03 17.15
N GLY A 93 0.61 9.76 16.94
CA GLY A 93 -0.68 9.23 17.37
C GLY A 93 -1.87 9.65 16.50
N ALA A 94 -1.64 10.24 15.33
CA ALA A 94 -2.71 10.64 14.43
C ALA A 94 -3.49 9.42 13.94
N THR A 95 -4.82 9.50 14.05
CA THR A 95 -5.75 8.49 13.51
C THR A 95 -6.61 9.04 12.39
N THR A 96 -6.46 10.33 12.08
CA THR A 96 -7.14 11.01 10.99
C THR A 96 -6.15 11.87 10.22
N LEU A 97 -6.50 12.23 8.99
CA LEU A 97 -5.65 13.11 8.19
C LEU A 97 -5.65 14.52 8.78
N PRO A 98 -4.46 15.09 9.02
CA PRO A 98 -4.36 16.47 9.46
C PRO A 98 -4.78 17.44 8.35
N ALA A 99 -5.10 18.69 8.73
CA ALA A 99 -5.44 19.73 7.77
C ALA A 99 -4.30 19.91 6.76
N GLY A 100 -4.63 20.01 5.49
CA GLY A 100 -3.66 20.14 4.40
C GLY A 100 -3.00 18.85 3.94
N ALA A 101 -3.25 17.74 4.63
CA ALA A 101 -2.80 16.43 4.19
C ALA A 101 -3.84 15.75 3.29
N SER A 102 -3.38 14.92 2.39
CA SER A 102 -4.24 14.09 1.54
C SER A 102 -3.64 12.71 1.38
N ILE A 103 -4.48 11.76 0.98
CA ILE A 103 -4.05 10.41 0.69
C ILE A 103 -4.66 9.96 -0.63
N ARG A 104 -3.85 9.30 -1.45
CA ARG A 104 -4.32 8.60 -2.64
C ARG A 104 -4.17 7.10 -2.41
N TRP A 105 -5.22 6.36 -2.72
CA TRP A 105 -5.17 4.90 -2.66
C TRP A 105 -5.03 4.35 -4.07
N LEU A 106 -4.03 3.51 -4.26
CA LEU A 106 -3.67 2.96 -5.56
C LEU A 106 -3.58 1.45 -5.47
N ALA A 107 -4.25 0.76 -6.38
CA ALA A 107 -4.06 -0.67 -6.58
C ALA A 107 -2.96 -0.86 -7.62
N VAL A 108 -1.93 -1.60 -7.27
CA VAL A 108 -0.75 -1.78 -8.12
C VAL A 108 -0.53 -3.25 -8.37
N THR A 109 -0.34 -3.62 -9.64
CA THR A 109 0.13 -4.93 -10.04
C THR A 109 1.37 -4.78 -10.90
N PHE A 110 2.23 -5.78 -10.85
CA PHE A 110 3.51 -5.79 -11.55
C PHE A 110 3.46 -6.79 -12.70
N GLU A 111 3.91 -6.33 -13.87
CA GLU A 111 4.11 -7.19 -15.03
C GLU A 111 5.59 -7.15 -15.41
N ALA A 112 6.25 -8.32 -15.39
CA ALA A 112 7.63 -8.39 -15.80
C ALA A 112 7.77 -7.98 -17.26
N GLY A 113 8.74 -7.13 -17.57
CA GLY A 113 9.08 -6.76 -18.94
C GLY A 113 9.66 -7.94 -19.71
N VAL A 114 9.45 -7.93 -20.99
CA VAL A 114 9.98 -8.98 -21.88
C VAL A 114 11.22 -8.48 -22.58
#